data_be8874df761039f6a84ea794cb5b7207
#
_entry.id   be8874df761039f6a84ea794cb5b7207
#
_cell.length_a   1.000
_cell.length_b   1.000
_cell.length_c   1.000
_cell.angle_alpha   90.00
_cell.angle_beta   90.00
_cell.angle_gamma   90.00
#
_symmetry.space_group_name_H-M   'P 1'
#
loop_
_entity.id
_entity.type
_entity.pdbx_description
1 polymer ?
#
loop_
_entity_poly.entity_id
_entity_poly.type
_entity_poly.pdbx_seq_one_letter_code
_entity_poly.pdbx_strand_id
1 'polypeptide(L)'
;MEPAPIRYRYAGEGGRHLARLAGGHPPEFLLGLHRAMLRIRRIEEEIERRYHQDQMKTPIHLVIGQEATAVGLASALRDRDLLYTGHRTHGGYLAKAAI
;
A
#
# COMPACT_ATOMS: atom_id res chain seq x y z
N MET A 1 -18.39 20.74 -4.22
CA MET A 1 -19.01 19.85 -3.19
C MET A 1 -17.96 18.83 -2.78
N GLU A 2 -17.68 18.77 -1.49
CA GLU A 2 -16.74 17.77 -1.00
C GLU A 2 -17.36 16.38 -1.13
N PRO A 3 -16.58 15.38 -1.56
CA PRO A 3 -17.09 14.02 -1.57
C PRO A 3 -17.39 13.57 -0.14
N ALA A 4 -18.41 12.74 0.02
CA ALA A 4 -18.74 12.19 1.32
C ALA A 4 -17.54 11.44 1.87
N PRO A 5 -17.21 11.62 3.15
CA PRO A 5 -16.08 10.89 3.74
C PRO A 5 -16.26 9.39 3.61
N ILE A 6 -15.17 8.69 3.35
CA ILE A 6 -15.18 7.23 3.23
C ILE A 6 -15.81 6.56 4.45
N ARG A 7 -15.72 7.20 5.61
CA ARG A 7 -16.29 6.65 6.84
C ARG A 7 -17.79 6.36 6.74
N TYR A 8 -18.51 7.03 5.83
CA TYR A 8 -19.92 6.71 5.63
C TYR A 8 -20.14 5.35 5.01
N ARG A 9 -19.21 4.90 4.19
CA ARG A 9 -19.25 3.57 3.61
C ARG A 9 -19.05 2.49 4.67
N TYR A 10 -18.33 2.81 5.73
CA TYR A 10 -17.99 1.88 6.78
C TYR A 10 -18.67 2.20 8.11
N ALA A 11 -19.71 3.03 8.08
CA ALA A 11 -20.48 3.34 9.27
C ALA A 11 -21.19 2.08 9.79
N GLY A 12 -21.54 2.12 11.07
CA GLY A 12 -22.21 0.99 11.70
C GLY A 12 -21.25 -0.15 12.05
N GLU A 13 -21.68 -1.39 11.81
CA GLU A 13 -20.93 -2.57 12.26
C GLU A 13 -19.57 -2.68 11.60
N GLY A 14 -19.49 -2.42 10.30
CA GLY A 14 -18.21 -2.48 9.57
C GLY A 14 -17.18 -1.52 10.12
N GLY A 15 -17.60 -0.28 10.39
CA GLY A 15 -16.70 0.73 10.96
C GLY A 15 -16.22 0.37 12.34
N ARG A 16 -17.12 -0.19 13.17
CA ARG A 16 -16.73 -0.64 14.51
C ARG A 16 -15.75 -1.80 14.46
N HIS A 17 -15.92 -2.72 13.50
CA HIS A 17 -15.00 -3.83 13.32
C HIS A 17 -13.60 -3.34 12.97
N LEU A 18 -13.49 -2.41 12.03
CA LEU A 18 -12.19 -1.83 11.65
C LEU A 18 -11.53 -1.12 12.82
N ALA A 19 -12.31 -0.37 13.61
CA ALA A 19 -11.79 0.31 14.79
C ALA A 19 -11.22 -0.68 15.82
N ARG A 20 -11.88 -1.81 16.01
CA ARG A 20 -11.39 -2.86 16.93
C ARG A 20 -10.09 -3.47 16.42
N LEU A 21 -10.01 -3.75 15.12
CA LEU A 21 -8.79 -4.29 14.53
C LEU A 21 -7.63 -3.31 14.71
N ALA A 22 -7.87 -2.04 14.41
CA ALA A 22 -6.84 -1.01 14.56
C ALA A 22 -6.41 -0.84 16.02
N GLY A 23 -7.37 -0.90 16.95
CA GLY A 23 -7.11 -0.78 18.38
C GLY A 23 -6.28 -1.92 18.97
N GLY A 24 -6.16 -3.04 18.25
CA GLY A 24 -5.32 -4.16 18.68
C GLY A 24 -3.84 -3.99 18.38
N HIS A 25 -3.42 -2.86 17.80
CA HIS A 25 -2.04 -2.62 17.41
C HIS A 25 -1.51 -1.31 18.00
N PRO A 26 -0.19 -1.24 18.31
CA PRO A 26 0.41 0.00 18.79
C PRO A 26 0.32 1.10 17.72
N PRO A 27 0.19 2.37 18.13
CA PRO A 27 0.14 3.46 17.17
C PRO A 27 1.36 3.53 16.25
N GLU A 28 2.54 3.19 16.74
CA GLU A 28 3.77 3.20 15.95
C GLU A 28 3.71 2.19 14.80
N PHE A 29 3.11 1.04 15.07
CA PHE A 29 2.93 0.03 14.03
C PHE A 29 1.98 0.53 12.93
N LEU A 30 0.87 1.14 13.33
CA LEU A 30 -0.09 1.68 12.36
C LEU A 30 0.51 2.82 11.55
N LEU A 31 1.28 3.71 12.19
CA LEU A 31 1.96 4.79 11.50
C LEU A 31 3.02 4.23 10.53
N GLY A 32 3.69 3.16 10.91
CA GLY A 32 4.65 2.48 10.05
C GLY A 32 4.00 1.92 8.80
N LEU A 33 2.83 1.30 8.94
CA LEU A 33 2.06 0.80 7.79
C LEU A 33 1.66 1.96 6.87
N HIS A 34 1.16 3.03 7.44
CA HIS A 34 0.76 4.20 6.67
C HIS A 34 1.95 4.81 5.91
N ARG A 35 3.09 4.94 6.59
CA ARG A 35 4.30 5.48 5.96
C ARG A 35 4.77 4.61 4.81
N ALA A 36 4.73 3.28 4.98
CA ALA A 36 5.11 2.34 3.93
C ALA A 36 4.17 2.46 2.73
N MET A 37 2.87 2.57 2.96
CA MET A 37 1.89 2.75 1.90
C MET A 37 2.11 4.07 1.15
N LEU A 38 2.35 5.15 1.89
CA LEU A 38 2.58 6.45 1.29
C LEU A 38 3.86 6.45 0.45
N ARG A 39 4.90 5.79 0.94
CA ARG A 39 6.15 5.66 0.19
C ARG A 39 5.94 4.95 -1.15
N ILE A 40 5.20 3.85 -1.15
CA ILE A 40 4.88 3.14 -2.39
C ILE A 40 4.10 4.05 -3.33
N ARG A 41 3.08 4.74 -2.83
CA ARG A 41 2.28 5.63 -3.63
C ARG A 41 3.14 6.71 -4.29
N ARG A 42 4.02 7.35 -3.53
CA ARG A 42 4.88 8.40 -4.06
C ARG A 42 5.84 7.90 -5.12
N ILE A 43 6.40 6.72 -4.92
CA ILE A 43 7.30 6.12 -5.92
C ILE A 43 6.53 5.78 -7.19
N GLU A 44 5.37 5.17 -7.07
CA GLU A 44 4.57 4.80 -8.24
C GLU A 44 4.06 6.03 -9.00
N GLU A 45 3.67 7.09 -8.30
CA GLU A 45 3.29 8.35 -8.93
C GLU A 45 4.47 8.95 -9.71
N GLU A 46 5.67 8.86 -9.15
CA GLU A 46 6.85 9.38 -9.82
C GLU A 46 7.20 8.55 -11.06
N ILE A 47 7.01 7.22 -11.00
CA ILE A 47 7.18 6.36 -12.16
C ILE A 47 6.17 6.75 -13.25
N GLU A 48 4.90 6.95 -12.87
CA GLU A 48 3.87 7.37 -13.82
C GLU A 48 4.24 8.68 -14.49
N ARG A 49 4.69 9.65 -13.70
CA ARG A 49 5.08 10.97 -14.19
C ARG A 49 6.24 10.89 -15.19
N ARG A 50 7.22 10.01 -14.92
CA ARG A 50 8.41 9.89 -15.74
C ARG A 50 8.29 8.92 -16.90
N TYR A 51 7.21 8.16 -16.97
CA TYR A 51 7.04 7.16 -18.01
C TYR A 51 7.09 7.78 -19.39
N HIS A 52 6.55 8.98 -19.55
CA HIS A 52 6.51 9.68 -20.83
C HIS A 52 7.87 10.20 -21.28
N GLN A 53 8.90 10.11 -20.44
CA GLN A 53 10.26 10.53 -20.81
C GLN A 53 11.01 9.42 -21.56
N ASP A 54 10.32 8.34 -21.90
CA ASP A 54 10.83 7.23 -22.71
C ASP A 54 12.11 6.59 -22.14
N GLN A 55 12.23 6.61 -20.81
CA GLN A 55 13.36 5.95 -20.14
C GLN A 55 13.03 4.52 -19.72
N MET A 56 11.76 4.17 -19.76
CA MET A 56 11.27 2.84 -19.45
C MET A 56 10.71 2.23 -20.71
N LYS A 57 11.32 1.15 -21.16
CA LYS A 57 11.03 0.57 -22.48
C LYS A 57 9.96 -0.52 -22.43
N THR A 58 9.56 -0.96 -21.25
CA THR A 58 8.58 -2.04 -21.10
C THR A 58 7.26 -1.49 -20.57
N PRO A 59 6.14 -2.16 -20.88
CA PRO A 59 4.89 -1.81 -20.23
C PRO A 59 5.01 -1.96 -18.71
N ILE A 60 4.44 -1.01 -17.98
CA ILE A 60 4.51 -1.01 -16.53
C ILE A 60 3.09 -1.00 -15.99
N HIS A 61 2.83 -1.90 -15.04
CA HIS A 61 1.56 -1.94 -14.31
C HIS A 61 1.81 -1.41 -12.92
N LEU A 62 1.18 -0.29 -12.58
CA LEU A 62 1.37 0.36 -11.29
C LEU A 62 0.50 -0.30 -10.22
N VAL A 63 0.96 -0.17 -8.99
CA VAL A 63 0.26 -0.73 -7.82
C VAL A 63 -0.57 0.34 -7.10
N ILE A 64 -0.74 1.51 -7.70
CA ILE A 64 -1.54 2.60 -7.13
C ILE A 64 -2.95 2.11 -6.81
N GLY A 65 -3.38 2.32 -5.57
CA GLY A 65 -4.66 1.84 -5.08
C GLY A 65 -4.60 0.49 -4.39
N GLN A 66 -3.47 -0.21 -4.46
CA GLN A 66 -3.30 -1.54 -3.88
C GLN A 66 -2.18 -1.58 -2.84
N GLU A 67 -1.76 -0.43 -2.33
CA GLU A 67 -0.67 -0.33 -1.37
C GLU A 67 -0.97 -1.07 -0.07
N ALA A 68 -2.23 -1.02 0.37
CA ALA A 68 -2.62 -1.70 1.60
C ALA A 68 -2.45 -3.21 1.50
N THR A 69 -2.75 -3.79 0.34
CA THR A 69 -2.56 -5.22 0.11
C THR A 69 -1.08 -5.57 0.19
N ALA A 70 -0.23 -4.82 -0.49
CA ALA A 70 1.20 -5.09 -0.52
C ALA A 70 1.83 -4.92 0.87
N VAL A 71 1.54 -3.82 1.54
CA VAL A 71 2.14 -3.53 2.85
C VAL A 71 1.59 -4.46 3.93
N GLY A 72 0.28 -4.72 3.91
CA GLY A 72 -0.33 -5.62 4.87
C GLY A 72 0.25 -7.03 4.80
N LEU A 73 0.37 -7.56 3.58
CA LEU A 73 0.96 -8.87 3.38
C LEU A 73 2.43 -8.89 3.82
N ALA A 74 3.21 -7.93 3.38
CA ALA A 74 4.63 -7.87 3.70
C ALA A 74 4.88 -7.73 5.20
N SER A 75 4.01 -7.02 5.92
CA SER A 75 4.16 -6.83 7.37
C SER A 75 4.02 -8.14 8.15
N ALA A 76 3.40 -9.15 7.56
CA ALA A 76 3.23 -10.46 8.18
C ALA A 76 4.36 -11.42 7.84
N LEU A 77 5.27 -11.04 6.94
CA LEU A 77 6.38 -11.88 6.52
C LEU A 77 7.64 -11.57 7.33
N ARG A 78 8.48 -12.60 7.46
CA ARG A 78 9.83 -12.43 8.01
C ARG A 78 10.79 -12.09 6.89
N ASP A 79 11.94 -11.54 7.23
CA ASP A 79 12.96 -11.17 6.23
C ASP A 79 13.35 -12.34 5.34
N ARG A 80 13.40 -13.54 5.91
CA ARG A 80 13.78 -14.77 5.18
C ARG A 80 12.67 -15.35 4.32
N ASP A 81 11.44 -14.87 4.47
CA ASP A 81 10.34 -15.40 3.69
C ASP A 81 10.41 -14.88 2.26
N LEU A 82 10.04 -15.73 1.31
CA LEU A 82 10.04 -15.38 -0.10
C LEU A 82 8.65 -14.87 -0.49
N LEU A 83 8.64 -13.88 -1.37
CA LEU A 83 7.40 -13.31 -1.89
C LEU A 83 7.42 -13.38 -3.42
N TYR A 84 6.43 -14.07 -3.98
CA TYR A 84 6.23 -14.13 -5.42
C TYR A 84 5.07 -13.21 -5.78
N THR A 85 5.29 -12.35 -6.76
CA THR A 85 4.28 -11.35 -7.15
C THR A 85 3.98 -11.45 -8.63
N GLY A 86 2.85 -10.86 -9.01
CA GLY A 86 2.45 -10.77 -10.41
C GLY A 86 3.04 -9.54 -11.09
N HIS A 87 2.32 -9.03 -12.08
CA HIS A 87 2.79 -7.93 -12.91
C HIS A 87 2.86 -6.56 -12.19
N ARG A 88 2.30 -6.44 -10.98
CA ARG A 88 2.43 -5.23 -10.14
C ARG A 88 3.49 -5.43 -9.06
N THR A 89 4.64 -5.91 -9.48
CA THR A 89 5.69 -6.37 -8.58
C THR A 89 6.32 -5.26 -7.74
N HIS A 90 6.24 -3.98 -8.19
CA HIS A 90 6.79 -2.86 -7.43
C HIS A 90 6.26 -2.83 -6.00
N GLY A 91 4.96 -3.05 -5.82
CA GLY A 91 4.36 -3.02 -4.49
C GLY A 91 4.99 -4.02 -3.54
N GLY A 92 5.12 -5.28 -3.99
CA GLY A 92 5.72 -6.33 -3.17
C GLY A 92 7.19 -6.06 -2.88
N TYR A 93 7.93 -5.63 -3.89
CA TYR A 93 9.34 -5.32 -3.72
C TYR A 93 9.55 -4.17 -2.73
N LEU A 94 8.83 -3.07 -2.92
CA LEU A 94 8.98 -1.90 -2.05
C LEU A 94 8.51 -2.18 -0.63
N ALA A 95 7.46 -2.98 -0.48
CA ALA A 95 6.93 -3.29 0.84
C ALA A 95 7.85 -4.22 1.63
N LYS A 96 8.52 -5.16 0.96
CA LYS A 96 9.31 -6.19 1.65
C LYS A 96 10.79 -5.88 1.70
N ALA A 97 11.37 -5.48 0.58
CA ALA A 97 12.83 -5.49 0.44
C ALA A 97 13.47 -4.11 0.53
N ALA A 98 12.73 -3.05 0.26
CA ALA A 98 13.29 -1.71 0.14
C ALA A 98 13.01 -0.86 1.38
N ILE A 99 12.81 -1.49 2.51
CA ILE A 99 12.54 -0.80 3.76
C ILE A 99 13.85 -0.45 4.45
#